data_1c103c0cd53c78f628b29a586c74b18e
#
_entry.id   1c103c0cd53c78f628b29a586c74b18e
#
_cell.length_a   1.000
_cell.length_b   1.000
_cell.length_c   1.000
_cell.angle_alpha   90.00
_cell.angle_beta   90.00
_cell.angle_gamma   90.00
#
_symmetry.space_group_name_H-M   'P 1'
#
loop_
_entity.id
_entity.type
_entity.pdbx_description
1 polymer ?
#
loop_
_entity_poly.entity_id
_entity_poly.type
_entity_poly.pdbx_seq_one_letter_code
_entity_poly.pdbx_strand_id
1 'polypeptide(L)' 'MIADTMTLWQVEVSNEQKFANTREQAYQYAQELQSQGRNVEVYENGILRDKLKSAEQYSLDV' A
#
# COMPACT_ATOMS: atom_id res chain seq x y z
N MET A 1 9.30 20.09 20.06
CA MET A 1 9.16 19.54 19.88
C MET A 1 9.08 19.08 18.90
N ILE A 2 8.91 18.55 18.52
CA ILE A 2 8.87 18.10 17.79
C ILE A 2 8.53 17.61 17.02
N ALA A 3 8.50 17.31 16.76
CA ALA A 3 8.29 16.77 16.26
C ALA A 3 7.70 16.22 15.36
N ASP A 4 7.50 16.25 14.85
CA ASP A 4 6.76 15.94 13.95
C ASP A 4 7.29 15.34 12.91
N THR A 5 7.70 14.30 13.02
CA THR A 5 8.11 13.57 12.01
C THR A 5 7.01 13.24 11.21
N MET A 6 6.95 13.64 10.08
CA MET A 6 5.98 13.22 9.16
C MET A 6 6.36 11.86 8.66
N THR A 7 5.49 10.94 8.83
CA THR A 7 5.66 9.60 8.29
C THR A 7 5.23 9.62 6.82
N LEU A 8 6.09 9.16 5.97
CA LEU A 8 5.76 9.05 4.55
C LEU A 8 5.33 7.63 4.25
N TRP A 9 4.11 7.49 3.80
CA TRP A 9 3.59 6.20 3.37
C TRP A 9 3.65 6.12 1.86
N GLN A 10 4.02 4.96 1.36
CA GLN A 10 4.19 4.76 -0.05
C GLN A 10 3.47 3.48 -0.44
N VAL A 11 2.64 3.56 -1.45
CA VAL A 11 1.89 2.42 -1.94
C VAL A 11 2.38 2.13 -3.34
N GLU A 12 2.94 0.95 -3.55
CA GLU A 12 3.54 0.59 -4.83
C GLU A 12 2.81 -0.54 -5.51
N VAL A 13 2.60 -0.38 -6.80
CA VAL A 13 2.17 -1.46 -7.68
C VAL A 13 3.15 -1.49 -8.83
N SER A 14 3.01 -2.47 -9.72
CA SER A 14 4.05 -2.72 -10.72
C SER A 14 4.45 -1.51 -11.54
N ASN A 15 3.53 -0.62 -11.86
CA ASN A 15 3.86 0.53 -12.69
C ASN A 15 3.54 1.85 -12.07
N GLU A 16 3.16 1.89 -10.83
CA GLU A 16 2.70 3.12 -10.20
C GLU A 16 3.11 3.19 -8.76
N GLN A 17 3.26 4.40 -8.29
CA GLN A 17 3.48 4.65 -6.88
C GLN A 17 2.52 5.74 -6.45
N LYS A 18 1.98 5.61 -5.26
CA LYS A 18 1.18 6.66 -4.65
C LYS A 18 1.73 6.96 -3.28
N PHE A 19 1.66 8.21 -2.88
CA PHE A 19 2.15 8.62 -1.57
C PHE A 19 1.00 9.05 -0.71
N ALA A 20 1.13 8.81 0.58
CA ALA A 20 0.11 9.19 1.54
C ALA A 20 0.76 9.72 2.80
N ASN A 21 0.03 10.52 3.54
CA ASN A 21 0.54 11.11 4.77
C ASN A 21 0.11 10.33 5.99
N THR A 22 -0.87 9.48 5.86
CA THR A 22 -1.38 8.72 6.99
C THR A 22 -1.52 7.26 6.59
N ARG A 23 -1.49 6.42 7.61
CA ARG A 23 -1.67 5.00 7.42
C ARG A 23 -3.02 4.69 6.78
N GLU A 24 -4.05 5.35 7.27
CA GLU A 24 -5.39 5.13 6.74
C GLU A 24 -5.47 5.41 5.27
N GLN A 25 -4.90 6.53 4.86
CA GLN A 25 -4.94 6.90 3.46
C GLN A 25 -4.15 5.92 2.62
N ALA A 26 -3.01 5.47 3.13
CA ALA A 26 -2.19 4.50 2.42
C ALA A 26 -2.95 3.20 2.18
N TYR A 27 -3.64 2.72 3.20
CA TYR A 27 -4.38 1.48 3.05
C TYR A 27 -5.63 1.65 2.19
N GLN A 28 -6.22 2.83 2.17
CA GLN A 28 -7.30 3.09 1.24
C GLN A 28 -6.84 2.97 -0.20
N TYR A 29 -5.71 3.57 -0.51
CA TYR A 29 -5.14 3.44 -1.84
C TYR A 29 -4.81 1.98 -2.15
N ALA A 30 -4.21 1.31 -1.17
CA ALA A 30 -3.81 -0.08 -1.37
C ALA A 30 -5.01 -0.98 -1.65
N GLN A 31 -6.08 -0.79 -0.91
CA GLN A 31 -7.27 -1.59 -1.12
C GLN A 31 -7.92 -1.31 -2.46
N GLU A 32 -7.92 -0.05 -2.86
CA GLU A 32 -8.45 0.32 -4.13
C GLU A 32 -7.71 -0.37 -5.25
N LEU A 33 -6.38 -0.33 -5.19
CA LEU A 33 -5.56 -0.94 -6.21
C LEU A 33 -5.68 -2.46 -6.19
N GLN A 34 -5.78 -3.03 -5.01
CA GLN A 34 -5.97 -4.45 -4.87
C GLN A 34 -7.28 -4.90 -5.51
N SER A 35 -8.33 -4.12 -5.33
CA SER A 35 -9.62 -4.46 -5.90
C SER A 35 -9.62 -4.40 -7.41
N GLN A 36 -8.65 -3.73 -7.99
CA GLN A 36 -8.48 -3.69 -9.44
C GLN A 36 -7.69 -4.88 -9.97
N GLY A 37 -7.37 -5.83 -9.12
CA GLY A 37 -6.65 -7.02 -9.53
C GLY A 37 -5.15 -6.84 -9.50
N ARG A 38 -4.63 -5.91 -8.72
CA ARG A 38 -3.21 -5.60 -8.70
C ARG A 38 -2.59 -6.03 -7.37
N ASN A 39 -1.32 -6.43 -7.44
CA ASN A 39 -0.56 -6.72 -6.24
C ASN A 39 0.03 -5.41 -5.72
N VAL A 40 -0.11 -5.17 -4.43
CA VAL A 40 0.24 -3.89 -3.85
C VAL A 40 1.22 -4.09 -2.70
N GLU A 41 2.18 -3.20 -2.59
CA GLU A 41 3.09 -3.18 -1.46
C GLU A 41 2.95 -1.86 -0.74
N VAL A 42 2.90 -1.90 0.58
CA VAL A 42 2.74 -0.71 1.40
C VAL A 42 4.02 -0.50 2.20
N TYR A 43 4.60 0.68 2.08
CA TYR A 43 5.83 1.03 2.77
C TYR A 43 5.59 2.19 3.71
N GLU A 44 6.27 2.16 4.83
CA GLU A 44 6.25 3.25 5.78
C GLU A 44 7.69 3.73 5.95
N ASN A 45 7.96 4.95 5.54
CA ASN A 45 9.31 5.52 5.60
C ASN A 45 10.35 4.61 4.93
N GLY A 46 9.94 4.00 3.83
CA GLY A 46 10.84 3.14 3.08
C GLY A 46 10.92 1.71 3.55
N ILE A 47 10.20 1.37 4.59
CA ILE A 47 10.20 0.01 5.13
C ILE A 47 8.95 -0.70 4.72
N LEU A 48 9.10 -1.86 4.11
CA LEU A 48 7.93 -2.65 3.68
C LEU A 48 7.14 -3.10 4.90
N ARG A 49 5.87 -2.73 4.92
CA ARG A 49 4.99 -3.09 6.03
C ARG A 49 3.95 -4.13 5.65
N ASP A 50 3.54 -4.15 4.40
CA ASP A 50 2.47 -5.04 4.03
C ASP A 50 2.52 -5.35 2.55
N LYS A 51 2.04 -6.53 2.19
CA LYS A 51 1.88 -6.91 0.80
C LYS A 51 0.47 -7.42 0.62
N LEU A 52 -0.26 -6.80 -0.29
CA LEU A 52 -1.63 -7.18 -0.57
C LEU A 52 -1.68 -7.82 -1.93
N LYS A 53 -2.03 -9.09 -1.97
CA LYS A 53 -2.13 -9.79 -3.24
C LYS A 53 -3.49 -9.55 -3.85
N SER A 54 -3.54 -9.59 -5.17
CA SER A 54 -4.79 -9.33 -5.85
C SER A 54 -5.82 -10.39 -5.47
N ALA A 55 -7.07 -10.00 -5.55
CA ALA A 55 -8.16 -10.92 -5.23
C ALA A 55 -8.16 -12.12 -6.15
N GLU A 56 -7.72 -11.92 -7.38
CA GLU A 56 -7.65 -13.02 -8.33
C GLU A 56 -6.69 -14.09 -7.89
N GLN A 57 -5.58 -13.70 -7.29
CA GLN A 57 -4.61 -14.66 -6.82
C GLN A 57 -5.14 -15.48 -5.66
N TYR A 58 -5.92 -14.85 -4.82
CA TYR A 58 -6.53 -15.60 -3.73
C TYR A 58 -7.52 -16.64 -4.26
N SER A 59 -8.23 -16.29 -5.30
CA SER A 59 -9.18 -17.23 -5.89
C SER A 59 -8.50 -18.47 -6.43
N LEU A 60 -7.31 -18.33 -6.94
CA LEU A 60 -6.61 -19.46 -7.55
C LEU A 60 -6.12 -20.46 -6.54
N ASP A 61 -6.11 -20.10 -5.31
CA ASP A 61 -5.64 -20.99 -4.27
C ASP A 61 -6.67 -21.99 -3.80
N VAL A 62 -7.81 -21.91 -4.28
CA VAL A 62 -8.89 -22.80 -3.82
C VAL A 62 -8.75 -24.21 -4.36
#